data_6038dc16777e6b49ac861dddbf7e1ee4
#
_entry.id   6038dc16777e6b49ac861dddbf7e1ee4
#
_cell.length_a   1.000
_cell.length_b   1.000
_cell.length_c   1.000
_cell.angle_alpha   90.00
_cell.angle_beta   90.00
_cell.angle_gamma   90.00
#
_symmetry.space_group_name_H-M   'P 1'
#
loop_
_entity.id
_entity.type
_entity.pdbx_description
1 polymer ?
#
loop_
_entity_poly.entity_id
_entity_poly.type
_entity_poly.pdbx_seq_one_letter_code
_entity_poly.pdbx_strand_id
1 'polypeptide(L)'
;MDKCFEIKGYINNVLKETGLEGADAFDKALLLNALGKLEAAEHSDEYKDVITGELEKLVENDNISIGENDLVNYMYGNACYSVGKNDIAVNIAKQTERQSRTESGYFTGAEGGRCLCTAFKALSFYMNYETKDGGKEHYNDIIAQYNAIYAECFKNAGEAAHDGDVKAVKALALFAAGAVDTLEVMDQALYEIFARIREMYKAAVSVLNDKIDNTDSQFVKLIYAYAVLK
;
A
#
# COMPACT_ATOMS: atom_id res chain seq x y z
N MET A 1 -20.12 -12.47 18.75
CA MET A 1 -18.66 -12.72 18.82
C MET A 1 -17.99 -11.59 18.08
N ASP A 2 -17.01 -10.94 18.66
CA ASP A 2 -16.36 -9.77 18.06
C ASP A 2 -15.47 -10.26 16.90
N LYS A 3 -15.76 -9.79 15.67
CA LYS A 3 -15.00 -10.17 14.47
C LYS A 3 -13.50 -9.83 14.60
N CYS A 4 -13.17 -8.79 15.35
CA CYS A 4 -11.79 -8.41 15.63
C CYS A 4 -11.06 -9.50 16.43
N PHE A 5 -11.72 -10.10 17.41
CA PHE A 5 -11.17 -11.20 18.20
C PHE A 5 -10.90 -12.45 17.35
N GLU A 6 -11.79 -12.77 16.39
CA GLU A 6 -11.59 -13.90 15.46
C GLU A 6 -10.40 -13.66 14.52
N ILE A 7 -10.26 -12.43 13.98
CA ILE A 7 -9.13 -12.05 13.12
C ILE A 7 -7.81 -12.14 13.89
N LYS A 8 -7.75 -11.62 15.12
CA LYS A 8 -6.55 -11.74 15.96
C LYS A 8 -6.19 -13.20 16.26
N GLY A 9 -7.16 -14.03 16.56
CA GLY A 9 -6.95 -15.45 16.77
C GLY A 9 -6.31 -16.11 15.55
N TYR A 10 -6.80 -15.79 14.36
CA TYR A 10 -6.23 -16.28 13.11
C TYR A 10 -4.78 -15.77 12.89
N ILE A 11 -4.54 -14.47 13.04
CA ILE A 11 -3.20 -13.87 12.91
C ILE A 11 -2.21 -14.55 13.87
N ASN A 12 -2.58 -14.67 15.14
CA ASN A 12 -1.71 -15.27 16.16
C ASN A 12 -1.40 -16.73 15.87
N ASN A 13 -2.34 -17.48 15.30
CA ASN A 13 -2.07 -18.86 14.87
C ASN A 13 -1.10 -18.88 13.67
N VAL A 14 -1.29 -18.05 12.67
CA VAL A 14 -0.38 -17.95 11.52
C VAL A 14 1.04 -17.59 11.98
N LEU A 15 1.17 -16.58 12.85
CA LEU A 15 2.48 -16.16 13.37
C LEU A 15 3.17 -17.26 14.19
N LYS A 16 2.41 -18.09 14.92
CA LYS A 16 2.95 -19.20 15.71
C LYS A 16 3.32 -20.42 14.87
N GLU A 17 2.50 -20.75 13.87
CA GLU A 17 2.64 -22.00 13.11
C GLU A 17 3.62 -21.87 11.95
N THR A 18 3.58 -20.76 11.23
CA THR A 18 4.38 -20.56 10.01
C THR A 18 5.43 -19.47 10.16
N GLY A 19 5.26 -18.57 11.12
CA GLY A 19 6.06 -17.34 11.19
C GLY A 19 5.95 -16.54 9.89
N LEU A 20 6.94 -15.70 9.64
CA LEU A 20 7.09 -15.00 8.38
C LEU A 20 8.24 -15.56 7.52
N GLU A 21 8.83 -16.67 7.97
CA GLU A 21 9.90 -17.35 7.23
C GLU A 21 9.33 -17.99 5.97
N GLY A 22 9.90 -17.63 4.82
CA GLY A 22 9.44 -18.13 3.51
C GLY A 22 8.34 -17.32 2.82
N ALA A 23 7.73 -16.35 3.48
CA ALA A 23 6.87 -15.38 2.81
C ALA A 23 7.69 -14.50 1.87
N ASP A 24 7.14 -14.18 0.69
CA ASP A 24 7.79 -13.23 -0.20
C ASP A 24 7.79 -11.80 0.40
N ALA A 25 8.61 -10.92 -0.17
CA ALA A 25 8.79 -9.57 0.35
C ALA A 25 7.47 -8.76 0.35
N PHE A 26 6.62 -8.95 -0.66
CA PHE A 26 5.34 -8.25 -0.75
C PHE A 26 4.35 -8.73 0.32
N ASP A 27 4.20 -10.04 0.49
CA ASP A 27 3.29 -10.63 1.48
C ASP A 27 3.73 -10.27 2.90
N LYS A 28 5.04 -10.30 3.17
CA LYS A 28 5.62 -9.87 4.44
C LYS A 28 5.33 -8.40 4.73
N ALA A 29 5.61 -7.51 3.79
CA ALA A 29 5.34 -6.08 3.93
C ALA A 29 3.85 -5.79 4.11
N LEU A 30 2.99 -6.51 3.38
CA LEU A 30 1.53 -6.40 3.52
C LEU A 30 1.08 -6.76 4.93
N LEU A 31 1.58 -7.87 5.48
CA LEU A 31 1.22 -8.29 6.83
C LEU A 31 1.72 -7.32 7.89
N LEU A 32 2.97 -6.85 7.79
CA LEU A 32 3.50 -5.88 8.76
C LEU A 32 2.71 -4.56 8.76
N ASN A 33 2.30 -4.08 7.59
CA ASN A 33 1.41 -2.91 7.50
C ASN A 33 0.03 -3.17 8.10
N ALA A 34 -0.55 -4.35 7.86
CA ALA A 34 -1.84 -4.72 8.44
C ALA A 34 -1.78 -4.79 9.97
N LEU A 35 -0.71 -5.38 10.52
CA LEU A 35 -0.48 -5.42 11.97
C LEU A 35 -0.34 -4.01 12.57
N GLY A 36 0.46 -3.13 11.95
CA GLY A 36 0.62 -1.75 12.40
C GLY A 36 -0.69 -0.95 12.38
N LYS A 37 -1.55 -1.17 11.38
CA LYS A 37 -2.88 -0.55 11.34
C LYS A 37 -3.82 -1.12 12.39
N LEU A 38 -3.74 -2.41 12.67
CA LEU A 38 -4.53 -3.04 13.74
C LEU A 38 -4.15 -2.47 15.10
N GLU A 39 -2.86 -2.33 15.40
CA GLU A 39 -2.40 -1.70 16.64
C GLU A 39 -2.88 -0.26 16.78
N ALA A 40 -2.78 0.53 15.70
CA ALA A 40 -3.26 1.91 15.71
C ALA A 40 -4.78 1.98 15.98
N ALA A 41 -5.57 1.07 15.38
CA ALA A 41 -7.01 1.02 15.57
C ALA A 41 -7.42 0.59 16.98
N GLU A 42 -6.65 -0.29 17.61
CA GLU A 42 -6.94 -0.81 18.95
C GLU A 42 -6.19 -0.08 20.07
N HIS A 43 -5.34 0.90 19.73
CA HIS A 43 -4.46 1.56 20.69
C HIS A 43 -3.63 0.55 21.52
N SER A 44 -3.07 -0.47 20.84
CA SER A 44 -2.28 -1.54 21.46
C SER A 44 -0.85 -1.55 20.92
N ASP A 45 0.04 -2.24 21.60
CA ASP A 45 1.42 -2.52 21.19
C ASP A 45 1.65 -4.06 21.05
N GLU A 46 0.59 -4.85 20.84
CA GLU A 46 0.62 -6.32 20.86
C GLU A 46 1.55 -6.90 19.82
N TYR A 47 1.64 -6.29 18.63
CA TYR A 47 2.44 -6.75 17.49
C TYR A 47 3.70 -5.94 17.25
N LYS A 48 3.97 -4.93 18.04
CA LYS A 48 5.11 -4.02 17.87
C LYS A 48 6.44 -4.75 17.83
N ASP A 49 6.65 -5.70 18.73
CA ASP A 49 7.88 -6.49 18.78
C ASP A 49 8.03 -7.40 17.54
N VAL A 50 6.93 -7.95 17.05
CA VAL A 50 6.91 -8.76 15.81
C VAL A 50 7.31 -7.88 14.62
N ILE A 51 6.67 -6.72 14.47
CA ILE A 51 6.95 -5.77 13.38
C ILE A 51 8.42 -5.32 13.47
N THR A 52 8.87 -4.89 14.63
CA THR A 52 10.23 -4.40 14.85
C THR A 52 11.26 -5.50 14.56
N GLY A 53 11.06 -6.71 15.06
CA GLY A 53 11.99 -7.82 14.84
C GLY A 53 12.09 -8.26 13.37
N GLU A 54 11.00 -8.21 12.61
CA GLU A 54 11.03 -8.48 11.18
C GLU A 54 11.70 -7.35 10.38
N LEU A 55 11.47 -6.10 10.75
CA LEU A 55 12.15 -4.95 10.13
C LEU A 55 13.66 -4.99 10.40
N GLU A 56 14.09 -5.31 11.62
CA GLU A 56 15.51 -5.40 11.99
C GLU A 56 16.27 -6.48 11.21
N LYS A 57 15.60 -7.57 10.82
CA LYS A 57 16.20 -8.60 9.94
C LYS A 57 16.47 -8.10 8.52
N LEU A 58 15.78 -7.05 8.09
CA LEU A 58 15.85 -6.52 6.74
C LEU A 58 16.71 -5.26 6.64
N VAL A 59 17.08 -4.66 7.80
CA VAL A 59 17.86 -3.41 7.83
C VAL A 59 19.34 -3.68 7.68
N GLU A 60 19.92 -3.17 6.61
CA GLU A 60 21.36 -3.13 6.39
C GLU A 60 21.80 -1.68 6.24
N ASN A 61 22.76 -1.22 7.09
CA ASN A 61 23.27 0.15 7.05
C ASN A 61 22.17 1.23 7.06
N ASP A 62 21.20 1.08 7.98
CA ASP A 62 20.03 1.96 8.15
C ASP A 62 19.07 2.01 6.94
N ASN A 63 19.15 1.05 6.03
CA ASN A 63 18.26 0.93 4.89
C ASN A 63 17.62 -0.46 4.83
N ILE A 64 16.40 -0.54 4.31
CA ILE A 64 15.77 -1.82 3.97
C ILE A 64 16.32 -2.29 2.63
N SER A 65 17.05 -3.42 2.63
CA SER A 65 17.70 -3.97 1.45
C SER A 65 16.89 -5.14 0.89
N ILE A 66 15.83 -4.85 0.11
CA ILE A 66 15.06 -5.89 -0.59
C ILE A 66 15.45 -5.97 -2.08
N GLY A 67 16.03 -4.92 -2.58
CA GLY A 67 16.45 -4.76 -3.97
C GLY A 67 16.44 -3.28 -4.36
N GLU A 68 17.40 -2.90 -5.17
CA GLU A 68 17.45 -1.54 -5.68
C GLU A 68 16.25 -1.30 -6.59
N ASN A 69 15.56 -0.18 -6.42
CA ASN A 69 14.34 0.19 -7.14
C ASN A 69 13.11 -0.73 -6.90
N ASP A 70 13.10 -1.59 -5.88
CA ASP A 70 11.89 -2.35 -5.58
C ASP A 70 10.86 -1.47 -4.85
N LEU A 71 9.66 -1.37 -5.43
CA LEU A 71 8.56 -0.59 -4.85
C LEU A 71 8.06 -1.16 -3.51
N VAL A 72 8.36 -2.41 -3.18
CA VAL A 72 8.02 -3.03 -1.90
C VAL A 72 8.76 -2.38 -0.74
N ASN A 73 9.93 -1.77 -0.97
CA ASN A 73 10.66 -1.01 0.04
C ASN A 73 9.79 0.07 0.69
N TYR A 74 8.96 0.74 -0.10
CA TYR A 74 8.05 1.78 0.41
C TYR A 74 6.95 1.22 1.32
N MET A 75 6.50 -0.01 1.08
CA MET A 75 5.56 -0.67 1.99
C MET A 75 6.21 -0.92 3.36
N TYR A 76 7.48 -1.32 3.40
CA TYR A 76 8.23 -1.42 4.66
C TYR A 76 8.42 -0.06 5.34
N GLY A 77 8.53 1.01 4.57
CA GLY A 77 8.55 2.38 5.11
C GLY A 77 7.30 2.73 5.92
N ASN A 78 6.11 2.33 5.45
CA ASN A 78 4.88 2.47 6.23
C ASN A 78 4.91 1.63 7.52
N ALA A 79 5.42 0.40 7.46
CA ALA A 79 5.57 -0.44 8.66
C ALA A 79 6.57 0.18 9.65
N CYS A 80 7.66 0.81 9.18
CA CYS A 80 8.57 1.55 10.04
C CYS A 80 7.87 2.68 10.81
N TYR A 81 7.01 3.45 10.13
CA TYR A 81 6.23 4.50 10.78
C TYR A 81 5.28 3.98 11.86
N SER A 82 4.72 2.77 11.69
CA SER A 82 3.80 2.21 12.68
C SER A 82 4.46 1.86 14.01
N VAL A 83 5.75 1.56 14.01
CA VAL A 83 6.52 1.20 15.21
C VAL A 83 7.51 2.28 15.67
N GLY A 84 7.46 3.46 15.05
CA GLY A 84 8.29 4.61 15.43
C GLY A 84 9.74 4.56 14.93
N LYS A 85 10.06 3.72 13.94
CA LYS A 85 11.37 3.67 13.26
C LYS A 85 11.42 4.72 12.14
N ASN A 86 11.17 5.99 12.48
CA ASN A 86 11.03 7.08 11.51
C ASN A 86 12.32 7.36 10.74
N ASP A 87 13.48 7.19 11.36
CA ASP A 87 14.81 7.32 10.74
C ASP A 87 14.98 6.36 9.56
N ILE A 88 14.54 5.12 9.71
CA ILE A 88 14.55 4.13 8.63
C ILE A 88 13.56 4.52 7.54
N ALA A 89 12.34 4.94 7.90
CA ALA A 89 11.33 5.41 6.95
C ALA A 89 11.85 6.60 6.11
N VAL A 90 12.50 7.58 6.74
CA VAL A 90 13.14 8.71 6.05
C VAL A 90 14.25 8.26 5.09
N ASN A 91 15.06 7.26 5.47
CA ASN A 91 16.08 6.71 4.59
C ASN A 91 15.48 5.99 3.38
N ILE A 92 14.37 5.24 3.58
CA ILE A 92 13.62 4.63 2.47
C ILE A 92 13.07 5.72 1.53
N ALA A 93 12.58 6.83 2.07
CA ALA A 93 12.04 7.93 1.28
C ALA A 93 13.08 8.55 0.33
N LYS A 94 14.36 8.55 0.68
CA LYS A 94 15.44 9.00 -0.23
C LYS A 94 15.53 8.19 -1.53
N GLN A 95 14.97 6.99 -1.55
CA GLN A 95 14.86 6.20 -2.77
C GLN A 95 13.99 6.91 -3.83
N THR A 96 13.00 7.73 -3.44
CA THR A 96 12.10 8.43 -4.37
C THR A 96 12.86 9.33 -5.35
N GLU A 97 14.01 9.90 -4.95
CA GLU A 97 14.83 10.79 -5.79
C GLU A 97 15.46 10.06 -6.98
N ARG A 98 15.71 8.76 -6.85
CA ARG A 98 16.38 7.91 -7.85
C ARG A 98 15.52 6.72 -8.31
N GLN A 99 14.28 6.66 -7.84
CA GLN A 99 13.34 5.64 -8.28
C GLN A 99 13.09 5.74 -9.78
N SER A 100 13.21 4.63 -10.48
CA SER A 100 12.89 4.55 -11.89
C SER A 100 11.45 4.99 -12.15
N ARG A 101 11.25 5.72 -13.25
CA ARG A 101 9.94 6.20 -13.68
C ARG A 101 9.63 5.76 -15.10
N THR A 102 8.35 5.62 -15.40
CA THR A 102 7.88 5.44 -16.77
C THR A 102 8.00 6.74 -17.57
N GLU A 103 7.79 6.66 -18.87
CA GLU A 103 7.68 7.88 -19.72
C GLU A 103 6.56 8.81 -19.27
N SER A 104 5.50 8.27 -18.69
CA SER A 104 4.37 9.03 -18.10
C SER A 104 4.67 9.60 -16.72
N GLY A 105 5.84 9.33 -16.14
CA GLY A 105 6.37 9.95 -14.92
C GLY A 105 6.04 9.26 -13.60
N TYR A 106 5.27 8.17 -13.57
CA TYR A 106 5.00 7.45 -12.33
C TYR A 106 6.09 6.41 -12.03
N PHE A 107 6.26 6.07 -10.75
CA PHE A 107 7.25 5.11 -10.29
C PHE A 107 7.03 3.72 -10.89
N THR A 108 8.11 3.08 -11.30
CA THR A 108 8.15 1.70 -11.74
C THR A 108 9.26 0.94 -10.99
N GLY A 109 9.03 -0.35 -10.76
CA GLY A 109 10.06 -1.25 -10.22
C GLY A 109 10.92 -1.85 -11.32
N ALA A 110 11.92 -2.64 -10.93
CA ALA A 110 12.85 -3.33 -11.83
C ALA A 110 12.17 -4.29 -12.82
N GLU A 111 10.99 -4.80 -12.48
CA GLU A 111 10.24 -5.75 -13.33
C GLU A 111 9.36 -5.08 -14.41
N GLY A 112 9.40 -3.76 -14.53
CA GLY A 112 8.48 -3.04 -15.42
C GLY A 112 7.05 -2.95 -14.84
N GLY A 113 6.40 -1.80 -15.01
CA GLY A 113 5.25 -1.41 -14.24
C GLY A 113 4.03 -2.32 -14.28
N ARG A 114 3.57 -2.70 -13.11
CA ARG A 114 2.15 -2.98 -12.88
C ARG A 114 1.51 -1.70 -12.36
N CYS A 115 1.22 -0.82 -13.28
CA CYS A 115 0.78 0.55 -13.16
C CYS A 115 -0.14 0.82 -11.94
N LEU A 116 -1.30 0.17 -11.83
CA LEU A 116 -2.26 0.42 -10.74
C LEU A 116 -1.73 0.02 -9.36
N CYS A 117 -0.90 -1.02 -9.25
CA CYS A 117 -0.34 -1.46 -7.98
C CYS A 117 0.67 -0.47 -7.37
N THR A 118 1.22 0.45 -8.17
CA THR A 118 2.13 1.49 -7.70
C THR A 118 1.47 2.38 -6.64
N ALA A 119 0.17 2.66 -6.79
CA ALA A 119 -0.59 3.43 -5.81
C ALA A 119 -0.50 2.80 -4.40
N PHE A 120 -0.68 1.48 -4.31
CA PHE A 120 -0.60 0.76 -3.04
C PHE A 120 0.83 0.56 -2.55
N LYS A 121 1.74 0.17 -3.45
CA LYS A 121 3.12 -0.14 -3.06
C LYS A 121 3.92 1.09 -2.65
N ALA A 122 3.75 2.22 -3.36
CA ALA A 122 4.65 3.36 -3.22
C ALA A 122 3.95 4.69 -2.86
N LEU A 123 2.84 5.05 -3.52
CA LEU A 123 2.31 6.41 -3.38
C LEU A 123 1.68 6.66 -2.01
N SER A 124 1.12 5.65 -1.36
CA SER A 124 0.61 5.79 0.01
C SER A 124 1.74 6.09 1.01
N PHE A 125 2.89 5.44 0.86
CA PHE A 125 4.07 5.74 1.67
C PHE A 125 4.64 7.13 1.35
N TYR A 126 4.75 7.47 0.06
CA TYR A 126 5.28 8.76 -0.35
C TYR A 126 4.45 9.92 0.21
N MET A 127 3.12 9.78 0.18
CA MET A 127 2.22 10.74 0.82
C MET A 127 2.41 10.79 2.34
N ASN A 128 2.56 9.64 3.00
CA ASN A 128 2.78 9.56 4.45
C ASN A 128 4.08 10.26 4.86
N TYR A 129 5.17 10.01 4.12
CA TYR A 129 6.45 10.67 4.31
C TYR A 129 6.35 12.18 4.12
N GLU A 130 5.79 12.65 3.00
CA GLU A 130 5.66 14.08 2.72
C GLU A 130 4.82 14.80 3.78
N THR A 131 3.81 14.13 4.33
CA THR A 131 2.98 14.72 5.37
C THR A 131 3.70 14.82 6.71
N LYS A 132 4.51 13.81 7.06
CA LYS A 132 5.18 13.72 8.37
C LYS A 132 6.54 14.42 8.40
N ASP A 133 7.40 14.12 7.43
CA ASP A 133 8.81 14.45 7.46
C ASP A 133 9.32 15.20 6.22
N GLY A 134 8.68 15.04 5.06
CA GLY A 134 9.11 15.60 3.76
C GLY A 134 8.73 17.06 3.53
N GLY A 135 7.99 17.68 4.44
CA GLY A 135 7.65 19.12 4.34
C GLY A 135 6.58 19.45 3.31
N LYS A 136 5.91 18.45 2.73
CA LYS A 136 4.82 18.58 1.76
C LYS A 136 5.25 19.16 0.39
N GLU A 137 6.55 19.10 0.09
CA GLU A 137 7.11 19.70 -1.13
C GLU A 137 6.72 18.92 -2.39
N HIS A 138 6.49 17.61 -2.29
CA HIS A 138 6.26 16.73 -3.42
C HIS A 138 4.80 16.28 -3.60
N TYR A 139 3.84 16.94 -2.96
CA TYR A 139 2.42 16.62 -3.14
C TYR A 139 1.97 16.72 -4.61
N ASN A 140 2.51 17.70 -5.35
CA ASN A 140 2.23 17.84 -6.78
C ASN A 140 2.78 16.68 -7.61
N ASP A 141 3.93 16.11 -7.23
CA ASP A 141 4.49 14.92 -7.88
C ASP A 141 3.61 13.69 -7.62
N ILE A 142 3.14 13.51 -6.39
CA ILE A 142 2.27 12.38 -6.04
C ILE A 142 0.96 12.43 -6.83
N ILE A 143 0.30 13.59 -6.91
CA ILE A 143 -0.93 13.71 -7.70
C ILE A 143 -0.68 13.55 -9.20
N ALA A 144 0.46 14.02 -9.72
CA ALA A 144 0.84 13.82 -11.11
C ALA A 144 0.98 12.32 -11.42
N GLN A 145 1.59 11.54 -10.53
CA GLN A 145 1.70 10.10 -10.66
C GLN A 145 0.33 9.40 -10.62
N TYR A 146 -0.57 9.78 -9.70
CA TYR A 146 -1.95 9.27 -9.69
C TYR A 146 -2.67 9.56 -11.00
N ASN A 147 -2.57 10.78 -11.52
CA ASN A 147 -3.18 11.16 -12.80
C ASN A 147 -2.62 10.34 -13.97
N ALA A 148 -1.30 10.13 -14.03
CA ALA A 148 -0.65 9.35 -15.08
C ALA A 148 -1.08 7.87 -15.02
N ILE A 149 -1.06 7.26 -13.84
CA ILE A 149 -1.52 5.89 -13.61
C ILE A 149 -2.98 5.73 -14.03
N TYR A 150 -3.83 6.66 -13.62
CA TYR A 150 -5.25 6.62 -13.94
C TYR A 150 -5.51 6.76 -15.44
N ALA A 151 -4.84 7.70 -16.10
CA ALA A 151 -4.99 7.94 -17.54
C ALA A 151 -4.50 6.76 -18.38
N GLU A 152 -3.39 6.13 -17.99
CA GLU A 152 -2.73 5.09 -18.78
C GLU A 152 -3.32 3.69 -18.56
N CYS A 153 -3.67 3.37 -17.30
CA CYS A 153 -3.94 1.98 -16.91
C CYS A 153 -5.39 1.72 -16.52
N PHE A 154 -6.11 2.72 -16.02
CA PHE A 154 -7.39 2.49 -15.37
C PHE A 154 -8.47 1.97 -16.33
N LYS A 155 -8.60 2.57 -17.52
CA LYS A 155 -9.60 2.18 -18.52
C LYS A 155 -9.41 0.72 -18.94
N ASN A 156 -8.19 0.36 -19.33
CA ASN A 156 -7.87 -0.99 -19.80
C ASN A 156 -8.06 -2.04 -18.68
N ALA A 157 -7.71 -1.70 -17.43
CA ALA A 157 -7.95 -2.58 -16.30
C ALA A 157 -9.45 -2.74 -16.01
N GLY A 158 -10.25 -1.67 -16.14
CA GLY A 158 -11.69 -1.73 -16.00
C GLY A 158 -12.34 -2.62 -17.04
N GLU A 159 -11.97 -2.48 -18.30
CA GLU A 159 -12.47 -3.32 -19.41
C GLU A 159 -12.08 -4.79 -19.19
N ALA A 160 -10.81 -5.07 -18.86
CA ALA A 160 -10.35 -6.43 -18.58
C ALA A 160 -11.06 -7.06 -17.36
N ALA A 161 -11.31 -6.27 -16.31
CA ALA A 161 -12.09 -6.72 -15.15
C ALA A 161 -13.55 -7.04 -15.53
N HIS A 162 -14.14 -6.27 -16.42
CA HIS A 162 -15.47 -6.58 -16.98
C HIS A 162 -15.49 -7.92 -17.73
N ASP A 163 -14.42 -8.27 -18.40
CA ASP A 163 -14.24 -9.54 -19.11
C ASP A 163 -13.85 -10.71 -18.20
N GLY A 164 -13.72 -10.47 -16.89
CA GLY A 164 -13.44 -11.49 -15.88
C GLY A 164 -11.95 -11.73 -15.60
N ASP A 165 -11.06 -10.83 -16.02
CA ASP A 165 -9.63 -10.94 -15.69
C ASP A 165 -9.38 -10.68 -14.20
N VAL A 166 -9.09 -11.74 -13.46
CA VAL A 166 -8.80 -11.70 -12.02
C VAL A 166 -7.58 -10.82 -11.69
N LYS A 167 -6.59 -10.73 -12.60
CA LYS A 167 -5.42 -9.88 -12.39
C LYS A 167 -5.81 -8.40 -12.46
N ALA A 168 -6.70 -8.05 -13.37
CA ALA A 168 -7.24 -6.70 -13.47
C ALA A 168 -8.07 -6.33 -12.24
N VAL A 169 -8.93 -7.24 -11.76
CA VAL A 169 -9.69 -7.05 -10.52
C VAL A 169 -8.75 -6.86 -9.32
N LYS A 170 -7.69 -7.68 -9.21
CA LYS A 170 -6.67 -7.52 -8.16
C LYS A 170 -5.96 -6.17 -8.25
N ALA A 171 -5.58 -5.73 -9.45
CA ALA A 171 -4.90 -4.45 -9.65
C ALA A 171 -5.78 -3.26 -9.27
N LEU A 172 -7.06 -3.29 -9.62
CA LEU A 172 -8.04 -2.27 -9.22
C LEU A 172 -8.27 -2.25 -7.70
N ALA A 173 -8.34 -3.41 -7.06
CA ALA A 173 -8.47 -3.50 -5.61
C ALA A 173 -7.25 -2.90 -4.89
N LEU A 174 -6.04 -3.20 -5.35
CA LEU A 174 -4.81 -2.60 -4.82
C LEU A 174 -4.75 -1.09 -5.08
N PHE A 175 -5.21 -0.62 -6.25
CA PHE A 175 -5.29 0.81 -6.52
C PHE A 175 -6.26 1.51 -5.55
N ALA A 176 -7.45 0.96 -5.33
CA ALA A 176 -8.42 1.51 -4.40
C ALA A 176 -7.87 1.54 -2.96
N ALA A 177 -7.21 0.47 -2.51
CA ALA A 177 -6.57 0.42 -1.20
C ALA A 177 -5.44 1.46 -1.05
N GLY A 178 -4.58 1.60 -2.07
CA GLY A 178 -3.52 2.62 -2.06
C GLY A 178 -4.07 4.05 -2.06
N ALA A 179 -5.15 4.28 -2.81
CA ALA A 179 -5.79 5.59 -2.85
C ALA A 179 -6.42 5.96 -1.50
N VAL A 180 -7.12 5.03 -0.83
CA VAL A 180 -7.70 5.29 0.49
C VAL A 180 -6.62 5.51 1.55
N ASP A 181 -5.53 4.74 1.52
CA ASP A 181 -4.39 4.94 2.42
C ASP A 181 -3.73 6.32 2.23
N THR A 182 -3.63 6.76 0.97
CA THR A 182 -3.12 8.10 0.64
C THR A 182 -4.04 9.19 1.18
N LEU A 183 -5.35 9.05 1.02
CA LEU A 183 -6.35 10.00 1.52
C LEU A 183 -6.37 10.08 3.06
N GLU A 184 -6.06 8.97 3.73
CA GLU A 184 -6.04 8.90 5.20
C GLU A 184 -4.89 9.74 5.80
N VAL A 185 -3.73 9.74 5.14
CA VAL A 185 -2.52 10.37 5.68
C VAL A 185 -2.26 11.78 5.14
N MET A 186 -2.87 12.17 4.02
CA MET A 186 -2.62 13.48 3.42
C MET A 186 -3.28 14.62 4.19
N ASP A 187 -2.69 15.81 4.08
CA ASP A 187 -3.28 17.04 4.63
C ASP A 187 -4.56 17.42 3.85
N GLN A 188 -5.69 17.39 4.55
CA GLN A 188 -7.00 17.71 3.96
C GLN A 188 -7.13 19.19 3.54
N ALA A 189 -6.22 20.07 3.98
CA ALA A 189 -6.18 21.44 3.51
C ALA A 189 -5.90 21.55 2.00
N LEU A 190 -5.35 20.53 1.39
CA LEU A 190 -5.12 20.41 -0.06
C LEU A 190 -6.35 19.83 -0.78
N TYR A 191 -7.47 20.50 -0.65
CA TYR A 191 -8.78 20.01 -1.07
C TYR A 191 -8.83 19.53 -2.53
N GLU A 192 -8.18 20.21 -3.48
CA GLU A 192 -8.21 19.82 -4.90
C GLU A 192 -7.52 18.47 -5.15
N ILE A 193 -6.36 18.27 -4.53
CA ILE A 193 -5.63 17.00 -4.63
C ILE A 193 -6.44 15.88 -3.97
N PHE A 194 -6.96 16.15 -2.78
CA PHE A 194 -7.82 15.22 -2.04
C PHE A 194 -9.04 14.82 -2.88
N ALA A 195 -9.77 15.79 -3.43
CA ALA A 195 -10.94 15.54 -4.23
C ALA A 195 -10.62 14.68 -5.47
N ARG A 196 -9.49 14.95 -6.13
CA ARG A 196 -9.07 14.22 -7.33
C ARG A 196 -8.74 12.76 -7.02
N ILE A 197 -7.95 12.47 -5.98
CA ILE A 197 -7.64 11.08 -5.58
C ILE A 197 -8.92 10.36 -5.14
N ARG A 198 -9.82 11.05 -4.43
CA ARG A 198 -11.11 10.50 -4.02
C ARG A 198 -12.01 10.14 -5.20
N GLU A 199 -12.02 10.92 -6.27
CA GLU A 199 -12.74 10.56 -7.50
C GLU A 199 -12.20 9.28 -8.13
N MET A 200 -10.87 9.15 -8.24
CA MET A 200 -10.23 7.94 -8.78
C MET A 200 -10.51 6.72 -7.91
N TYR A 201 -10.46 6.86 -6.58
CA TYR A 201 -10.84 5.83 -5.63
C TYR A 201 -12.30 5.36 -5.86
N LYS A 202 -13.25 6.30 -5.92
CA LYS A 202 -14.66 5.99 -6.15
C LYS A 202 -14.90 5.28 -7.48
N ALA A 203 -14.19 5.68 -8.54
CA ALA A 203 -14.26 5.01 -9.83
C ALA A 203 -13.78 3.55 -9.75
N ALA A 204 -12.66 3.30 -9.04
CA ALA A 204 -12.15 1.94 -8.84
C ALA A 204 -13.14 1.07 -8.04
N VAL A 205 -13.68 1.59 -6.94
CA VAL A 205 -14.69 0.89 -6.12
C VAL A 205 -15.95 0.60 -6.94
N SER A 206 -16.39 1.52 -7.79
CA SER A 206 -17.56 1.28 -8.65
C SER A 206 -17.37 0.08 -9.58
N VAL A 207 -16.20 -0.05 -10.22
CA VAL A 207 -15.91 -1.22 -11.06
C VAL A 207 -15.84 -2.50 -10.22
N LEU A 208 -15.25 -2.43 -9.04
CA LEU A 208 -15.09 -3.58 -8.15
C LEU A 208 -16.41 -4.09 -7.58
N ASN A 209 -17.36 -3.20 -7.25
CA ASN A 209 -18.68 -3.57 -6.73
C ASN A 209 -19.40 -4.58 -7.63
N ASP A 210 -19.25 -4.41 -8.94
CA ASP A 210 -19.91 -5.30 -9.93
C ASP A 210 -19.16 -6.64 -10.11
N LYS A 211 -17.95 -6.77 -9.60
CA LYS A 211 -17.04 -7.90 -9.90
C LYS A 211 -16.62 -8.71 -8.68
N ILE A 212 -16.72 -8.15 -7.49
CA ILE A 212 -16.18 -8.77 -6.28
C ILE A 212 -16.83 -10.10 -5.93
N ASP A 213 -18.13 -10.24 -6.19
CA ASP A 213 -18.87 -11.48 -5.90
C ASP A 213 -18.48 -12.61 -6.86
N ASN A 214 -17.98 -12.27 -8.04
CA ASN A 214 -17.60 -13.20 -9.09
C ASN A 214 -16.14 -13.66 -9.03
N THR A 215 -15.35 -13.16 -8.07
CA THR A 215 -13.97 -13.61 -7.89
C THR A 215 -13.85 -14.66 -6.78
N ASP A 216 -13.12 -15.74 -7.05
CA ASP A 216 -12.80 -16.75 -6.05
C ASP A 216 -11.58 -16.35 -5.18
N SER A 217 -10.89 -15.27 -5.53
CA SER A 217 -9.70 -14.83 -4.82
C SER A 217 -10.05 -14.21 -3.46
N GLN A 218 -9.76 -14.91 -2.37
CA GLN A 218 -9.92 -14.40 -1.01
C GLN A 218 -9.07 -13.15 -0.77
N PHE A 219 -7.85 -13.12 -1.34
CA PHE A 219 -6.98 -11.95 -1.27
C PHE A 219 -7.67 -10.71 -1.85
N VAL A 220 -8.26 -10.81 -3.04
CA VAL A 220 -8.97 -9.69 -3.68
C VAL A 220 -10.15 -9.23 -2.83
N LYS A 221 -10.94 -10.17 -2.30
CA LYS A 221 -12.08 -9.86 -1.40
C LYS A 221 -11.63 -9.12 -0.14
N LEU A 222 -10.51 -9.52 0.46
CA LEU A 222 -9.95 -8.87 1.65
C LEU A 222 -9.47 -7.45 1.35
N ILE A 223 -8.71 -7.26 0.27
CA ILE A 223 -8.21 -5.93 -0.14
C ILE A 223 -9.37 -5.01 -0.50
N TYR A 224 -10.39 -5.51 -1.21
CA TYR A 224 -11.59 -4.75 -1.50
C TYR A 224 -12.34 -4.35 -0.21
N ALA A 225 -12.59 -5.30 0.69
CA ALA A 225 -13.23 -5.02 1.98
C ALA A 225 -12.45 -3.97 2.77
N TYR A 226 -11.12 -4.08 2.81
CA TYR A 226 -10.26 -3.06 3.40
C TYR A 226 -10.50 -1.68 2.78
N ALA A 227 -10.49 -1.59 1.45
CA ALA A 227 -10.66 -0.32 0.75
C ALA A 227 -12.02 0.35 1.00
N VAL A 228 -13.10 -0.41 1.16
CA VAL A 228 -14.47 0.16 1.32
C VAL A 228 -14.88 0.39 2.77
N LEU A 229 -14.20 -0.22 3.74
CA LEU A 229 -14.48 -0.03 5.18
C LEU A 229 -13.74 1.17 5.79
N LYS A 230 -12.81 1.78 5.07
CA LYS A 230 -12.07 3.00 5.41
C LYS A 230 -12.83 4.24 4.96
#